data_dc6140d6fbfb8228094097fc8fbeb825
#
_entry.id   dc6140d6fbfb8228094097fc8fbeb825
#
_cell.length_a   1.000
_cell.length_b   1.000
_cell.length_c   1.000
_cell.angle_alpha   90.00
_cell.angle_beta   90.00
_cell.angle_gamma   90.00
#
_symmetry.space_group_name_H-M   'P 1'
#
loop_
_entity.id
_entity.type
_entity.pdbx_description
1 polymer ?
#
loop_
_entity_poly.entity_id
_entity_poly.type
_entity_poly.pdbx_seq_one_letter_code
_entity_poly.pdbx_strand_id
1 'polypeptide(L)'
;ETLKRFFPEAKVFTTDMNPRLAPAAYVSDGCFEVLRVTDPNYIQQILKLCKDNEIGMIIPTIDTELLVLAENKKLFDDNNIFVSVTSLDFIRVCRDKRNTGEFFEKHGIRVPKPIDKKHPTFPLFAKPYDGSLSTNLHYIKNEEELTTEILEDPKLLFMEYIDKEVYKEYTVDMYYGKDNKVKCIVPRERIKIRAGEINKGLTEKEPLTQYLYDRLETIEGCVGCICIQVF
;
A
#
# COMPACT_ATOMS: atom_id res chain seq x y z
N GLU A 1 1.23 20.39 -3.33
CA GLU A 1 2.16 21.42 -2.78
C GLU A 1 3.63 21.00 -2.95
N THR A 2 4.04 19.81 -2.49
CA THR A 2 5.46 19.38 -2.53
C THR A 2 6.01 19.36 -3.96
N LEU A 3 5.29 18.77 -4.93
CA LEU A 3 5.73 18.77 -6.32
C LEU A 3 5.95 20.19 -6.86
N LYS A 4 5.03 21.10 -6.61
CA LYS A 4 5.15 22.50 -7.04
C LYS A 4 6.28 23.28 -6.33
N ARG A 5 6.61 22.90 -5.10
CA ARG A 5 7.75 23.49 -4.38
C ARG A 5 9.09 23.14 -5.02
N PHE A 6 9.26 21.91 -5.50
CA PHE A 6 10.49 21.45 -6.13
C PHE A 6 10.52 21.65 -7.65
N PHE A 7 9.35 21.69 -8.28
CA PHE A 7 9.16 21.88 -9.71
C PHE A 7 8.11 22.98 -9.96
N PRO A 8 8.48 24.28 -9.78
CA PRO A 8 7.51 25.38 -9.84
C PRO A 8 6.75 25.48 -11.16
N GLU A 9 7.43 25.11 -12.27
CA GLU A 9 6.83 25.15 -13.62
C GLU A 9 5.97 23.92 -13.94
N ALA A 10 6.00 22.88 -13.10
CA ALA A 10 5.21 21.68 -13.35
C ALA A 10 3.72 21.96 -13.09
N LYS A 11 2.86 21.52 -14.01
CA LYS A 11 1.42 21.45 -13.78
C LYS A 11 1.08 20.14 -13.07
N VAL A 12 0.30 20.22 -12.01
CA VAL A 12 -0.14 19.08 -11.20
C VAL A 12 -1.64 18.97 -11.30
N PHE A 13 -2.11 17.95 -11.97
CA PHE A 13 -3.52 17.62 -12.07
C PHE A 13 -3.89 16.52 -11.10
N THR A 14 -5.15 16.46 -10.70
CA THR A 14 -5.70 15.38 -9.88
C THR A 14 -6.90 14.75 -10.57
N THR A 15 -7.18 13.50 -10.21
CA THR A 15 -8.36 12.78 -10.69
C THR A 15 -9.15 12.24 -9.50
N ASP A 16 -10.45 12.27 -9.58
CA ASP A 16 -11.37 11.68 -8.61
C ASP A 16 -12.70 11.32 -9.29
N MET A 17 -13.42 10.35 -8.76
CA MET A 17 -14.78 10.04 -9.24
C MET A 17 -15.78 11.15 -8.91
N ASN A 18 -15.47 11.96 -7.89
CA ASN A 18 -16.27 13.12 -7.50
C ASN A 18 -15.35 14.28 -7.09
N PRO A 19 -14.84 15.08 -8.03
CA PRO A 19 -13.92 16.19 -7.76
C PRO A 19 -14.39 17.17 -6.69
N ARG A 20 -15.70 17.31 -6.50
CA ARG A 20 -16.27 18.20 -5.48
C ARG A 20 -15.98 17.76 -4.05
N LEU A 21 -15.72 16.45 -3.85
CA LEU A 21 -15.39 15.86 -2.54
C LEU A 21 -13.90 15.66 -2.33
N ALA A 22 -13.08 15.93 -3.36
CA ALA A 22 -11.64 15.72 -3.31
C ALA A 22 -10.90 17.01 -2.91
N PRO A 23 -10.34 17.14 -1.69
CA PRO A 23 -9.61 18.34 -1.26
C PRO A 23 -8.46 18.72 -2.19
N ALA A 24 -7.80 17.73 -2.79
CA ALA A 24 -6.71 17.93 -3.73
C ALA A 24 -7.15 18.69 -5.00
N ALA A 25 -8.41 18.57 -5.40
CA ALA A 25 -8.98 19.30 -6.55
C ALA A 25 -8.88 20.83 -6.42
N TYR A 26 -8.91 21.34 -5.18
CA TYR A 26 -8.89 22.79 -4.91
C TYR A 26 -7.50 23.40 -4.83
N VAL A 27 -6.45 22.56 -4.82
CA VAL A 27 -5.04 23.01 -4.71
C VAL A 27 -4.17 22.56 -5.89
N SER A 28 -4.75 21.80 -6.82
CA SER A 28 -4.11 21.38 -8.08
C SER A 28 -4.37 22.40 -9.20
N ASP A 29 -3.67 22.25 -10.33
CA ASP A 29 -3.90 23.09 -11.53
C ASP A 29 -5.18 22.72 -12.27
N GLY A 30 -5.79 21.60 -11.94
CA GLY A 30 -7.06 21.12 -12.42
C GLY A 30 -7.37 19.74 -11.87
N CYS A 31 -8.65 19.39 -11.87
CA CYS A 31 -9.13 18.09 -11.46
C CYS A 31 -10.10 17.53 -12.50
N PHE A 32 -9.90 16.27 -12.87
CA PHE A 32 -10.76 15.58 -13.83
C PHE A 32 -11.62 14.52 -13.12
N GLU A 33 -12.88 14.46 -13.51
CA GLU A 33 -13.76 13.37 -13.12
C GLU A 33 -13.42 12.14 -13.94
N VAL A 34 -13.22 11.01 -13.23
CA VAL A 34 -12.84 9.74 -13.85
C VAL A 34 -13.79 8.62 -13.46
N LEU A 35 -13.85 7.61 -14.31
CA LEU A 35 -14.56 6.37 -14.06
C LEU A 35 -13.97 5.60 -12.86
N ARG A 36 -14.72 4.65 -12.34
CA ARG A 36 -14.15 3.71 -11.35
C ARG A 36 -13.04 2.89 -11.99
N VAL A 37 -12.02 2.58 -11.20
CA VAL A 37 -10.89 1.74 -11.64
C VAL A 37 -11.34 0.36 -12.19
N THR A 38 -12.50 -0.12 -11.77
CA THR A 38 -13.10 -1.39 -12.25
C THR A 38 -13.86 -1.24 -13.57
N ASP A 39 -14.03 -0.02 -14.08
CA ASP A 39 -14.67 0.21 -15.37
C ASP A 39 -13.71 -0.18 -16.51
N PRO A 40 -14.16 -0.96 -17.50
CA PRO A 40 -13.31 -1.38 -18.61
C PRO A 40 -12.74 -0.22 -19.44
N ASN A 41 -13.36 0.96 -19.39
CA ASN A 41 -12.92 2.15 -20.10
C ASN A 41 -11.98 3.04 -19.27
N TYR A 42 -11.73 2.71 -18.01
CA TYR A 42 -10.91 3.53 -17.10
C TYR A 42 -9.53 3.85 -17.69
N ILE A 43 -8.78 2.85 -18.14
CA ILE A 43 -7.43 3.03 -18.69
C ILE A 43 -7.44 3.90 -19.95
N GLN A 44 -8.43 3.72 -20.83
CA GLN A 44 -8.54 4.52 -22.05
C GLN A 44 -8.88 5.97 -21.72
N GLN A 45 -9.71 6.20 -20.71
CA GLN A 45 -10.00 7.56 -20.23
C GLN A 45 -8.76 8.23 -19.66
N ILE A 46 -7.99 7.54 -18.79
CA ILE A 46 -6.75 8.09 -18.23
C ILE A 46 -5.73 8.38 -19.33
N LEU A 47 -5.54 7.48 -20.28
CA LEU A 47 -4.63 7.71 -21.40
C LEU A 47 -5.03 8.94 -22.22
N LYS A 48 -6.33 9.07 -22.52
CA LYS A 48 -6.86 10.24 -23.23
C LYS A 48 -6.64 11.53 -22.45
N LEU A 49 -6.93 11.54 -21.16
CA LEU A 49 -6.68 12.70 -20.29
C LEU A 49 -5.20 13.11 -20.30
N CYS A 50 -4.30 12.14 -20.23
CA CYS A 50 -2.86 12.42 -20.28
C CYS A 50 -2.45 13.05 -21.62
N LYS A 51 -2.95 12.55 -22.74
CA LYS A 51 -2.66 13.09 -24.06
C LYS A 51 -3.23 14.50 -24.27
N ASP A 52 -4.48 14.70 -23.89
CA ASP A 52 -5.18 15.98 -24.09
C ASP A 52 -4.57 17.12 -23.24
N ASN A 53 -3.89 16.77 -22.13
CA ASN A 53 -3.31 17.73 -21.18
C ASN A 53 -1.78 17.68 -21.09
N GLU A 54 -1.12 16.97 -22.02
CA GLU A 54 0.36 16.85 -22.10
C GLU A 54 0.97 16.32 -20.78
N ILE A 55 0.28 15.36 -20.14
CA ILE A 55 0.72 14.76 -18.86
C ILE A 55 1.77 13.69 -19.17
N GLY A 56 2.98 13.88 -18.66
CA GLY A 56 4.10 12.96 -18.84
C GLY A 56 4.30 11.98 -17.67
N MET A 57 3.54 12.12 -16.56
CA MET A 57 3.72 11.27 -15.40
C MET A 57 2.41 11.03 -14.66
N ILE A 58 2.17 9.78 -14.29
CA ILE A 58 1.06 9.34 -13.42
C ILE A 58 1.62 8.86 -12.09
N ILE A 59 1.05 9.34 -10.98
CA ILE A 59 1.37 8.90 -9.62
C ILE A 59 0.09 8.35 -9.00
N PRO A 60 -0.08 7.01 -8.89
CA PRO A 60 -1.23 6.43 -8.20
C PRO A 60 -1.17 6.73 -6.70
N THR A 61 -2.33 6.99 -6.11
CA THR A 61 -2.45 7.32 -4.68
C THR A 61 -3.37 6.37 -3.93
N ILE A 62 -4.00 5.42 -4.62
CA ILE A 62 -4.86 4.38 -4.02
C ILE A 62 -4.45 2.98 -4.47
N ASP A 63 -4.54 2.02 -3.57
CA ASP A 63 -4.11 0.62 -3.80
C ASP A 63 -4.83 -0.05 -4.99
N THR A 64 -6.08 0.30 -5.22
CA THR A 64 -6.89 -0.33 -6.27
C THR A 64 -6.43 0.03 -7.67
N GLU A 65 -5.71 1.14 -7.86
CA GLU A 65 -5.15 1.56 -9.15
C GLU A 65 -3.87 0.82 -9.51
N LEU A 66 -3.11 0.33 -8.51
CA LEU A 66 -1.77 -0.19 -8.72
C LEU A 66 -1.74 -1.35 -9.71
N LEU A 67 -2.66 -2.32 -9.56
CA LEU A 67 -2.71 -3.50 -10.42
C LEU A 67 -3.05 -3.12 -11.86
N VAL A 68 -4.13 -2.37 -12.06
CA VAL A 68 -4.60 -2.03 -13.40
C VAL A 68 -3.62 -1.12 -14.15
N LEU A 69 -2.94 -0.22 -13.45
CA LEU A 69 -1.90 0.63 -14.04
C LEU A 69 -0.64 -0.18 -14.38
N ALA A 70 -0.23 -1.12 -13.53
CA ALA A 70 0.92 -1.99 -13.80
C ALA A 70 0.66 -2.93 -15.00
N GLU A 71 -0.54 -3.50 -15.11
CA GLU A 71 -0.94 -4.32 -16.25
C GLU A 71 -0.93 -3.55 -17.57
N ASN A 72 -1.19 -2.25 -17.52
CA ASN A 72 -1.23 -1.37 -18.68
C ASN A 72 0.00 -0.44 -18.81
N LYS A 73 1.05 -0.67 -18.01
CA LYS A 73 2.24 0.19 -17.98
C LYS A 73 2.85 0.38 -19.37
N LYS A 74 2.97 -0.70 -20.15
CA LYS A 74 3.50 -0.63 -21.52
C LYS A 74 2.70 0.31 -22.42
N LEU A 75 1.37 0.35 -22.29
CA LEU A 75 0.52 1.25 -23.07
C LEU A 75 0.87 2.72 -22.79
N PHE A 76 1.12 3.07 -21.55
CA PHE A 76 1.53 4.43 -21.16
C PHE A 76 2.97 4.73 -21.60
N ASP A 77 3.90 3.80 -21.39
CA ASP A 77 5.30 3.95 -21.82
C ASP A 77 5.40 4.17 -23.34
N ASP A 78 4.64 3.44 -24.15
CA ASP A 78 4.55 3.59 -25.62
C ASP A 78 4.01 4.99 -26.05
N ASN A 79 3.37 5.70 -25.12
CA ASN A 79 2.87 7.07 -25.32
C ASN A 79 3.70 8.13 -24.55
N ASN A 80 4.92 7.79 -24.12
CA ASN A 80 5.82 8.66 -23.36
C ASN A 80 5.24 9.15 -22.02
N ILE A 81 4.38 8.36 -21.39
CA ILE A 81 3.79 8.65 -20.08
C ILE A 81 4.39 7.70 -19.05
N PHE A 82 5.18 8.23 -18.12
CA PHE A 82 5.76 7.45 -17.05
C PHE A 82 4.70 7.16 -15.96
N VAL A 83 4.44 5.88 -15.68
CA VAL A 83 3.61 5.48 -14.56
C VAL A 83 4.49 5.11 -13.36
N SER A 84 4.37 5.86 -12.26
CA SER A 84 5.11 5.62 -11.02
C SER A 84 4.50 4.45 -10.25
N VAL A 85 4.64 3.27 -10.81
CA VAL A 85 4.14 2.01 -10.26
C VAL A 85 5.24 0.95 -10.33
N THR A 86 5.31 0.12 -9.32
CA THR A 86 6.23 -1.01 -9.24
C THR A 86 5.86 -2.11 -10.25
N SER A 87 6.70 -3.14 -10.39
CA SER A 87 6.43 -4.24 -11.33
C SER A 87 5.14 -4.99 -10.96
N LEU A 88 4.48 -5.52 -11.98
CA LEU A 88 3.24 -6.30 -11.80
C LEU A 88 3.46 -7.49 -10.86
N ASP A 89 4.60 -8.17 -10.96
CA ASP A 89 4.89 -9.33 -10.12
C ASP A 89 5.08 -8.94 -8.65
N PHE A 90 5.75 -7.82 -8.38
CA PHE A 90 5.88 -7.34 -7.01
C PHE A 90 4.54 -6.82 -6.43
N ILE A 91 3.69 -6.19 -7.25
CA ILE A 91 2.32 -5.83 -6.82
C ILE A 91 1.54 -7.08 -6.41
N ARG A 92 1.63 -8.17 -7.18
CA ARG A 92 0.95 -9.44 -6.85
C ARG A 92 1.46 -10.02 -5.52
N VAL A 93 2.75 -9.89 -5.22
CA VAL A 93 3.31 -10.26 -3.91
C VAL A 93 2.68 -9.40 -2.81
N CYS A 94 2.62 -8.07 -2.98
CA CYS A 94 2.09 -7.16 -1.97
C CYS A 94 0.57 -7.28 -1.76
N ARG A 95 -0.18 -7.70 -2.77
CA ARG A 95 -1.65 -7.84 -2.70
C ARG A 95 -2.12 -9.05 -1.91
N ASP A 96 -1.30 -10.07 -1.76
CA ASP A 96 -1.60 -11.27 -0.98
C ASP A 96 -0.68 -11.35 0.24
N LYS A 97 -1.26 -11.25 1.43
CA LYS A 97 -0.50 -11.24 2.69
C LYS A 97 0.28 -12.53 2.96
N ARG A 98 -0.08 -13.65 2.30
CA ARG A 98 0.68 -14.92 2.35
C ARG A 98 2.00 -14.75 1.62
N ASN A 99 1.94 -14.24 0.39
CA ASN A 99 3.12 -13.97 -0.42
C ASN A 99 3.98 -12.86 0.19
N THR A 100 3.35 -11.83 0.77
CA THR A 100 4.04 -10.76 1.50
C THR A 100 4.79 -11.31 2.72
N GLY A 101 4.19 -12.23 3.46
CA GLY A 101 4.84 -12.90 4.59
C GLY A 101 6.08 -13.66 4.15
N GLU A 102 5.96 -14.53 3.14
CA GLU A 102 7.10 -15.27 2.57
C GLU A 102 8.20 -14.35 2.05
N PHE A 103 7.83 -13.24 1.41
CA PHE A 103 8.77 -12.24 0.94
C PHE A 103 9.58 -11.66 2.10
N PHE A 104 8.94 -11.24 3.18
CA PHE A 104 9.63 -10.68 4.34
C PHE A 104 10.52 -11.71 5.05
N GLU A 105 10.05 -12.95 5.22
CA GLU A 105 10.87 -14.02 5.81
C GLU A 105 12.15 -14.30 4.99
N LYS A 106 12.05 -14.32 3.66
CA LYS A 106 13.22 -14.46 2.77
C LYS A 106 14.24 -13.32 2.92
N HIS A 107 13.78 -12.14 3.34
CA HIS A 107 14.64 -10.99 3.64
C HIS A 107 15.06 -10.89 5.11
N GLY A 108 14.82 -11.92 5.91
CA GLY A 108 15.20 -11.96 7.32
C GLY A 108 14.36 -11.03 8.22
N ILE A 109 13.17 -10.67 7.79
CA ILE A 109 12.20 -9.87 8.56
C ILE A 109 11.18 -10.83 9.16
N ARG A 110 11.02 -10.79 10.48
CA ARG A 110 10.02 -11.62 11.17
C ARG A 110 8.61 -11.17 10.80
N VAL A 111 7.75 -12.16 10.60
CA VAL A 111 6.31 -11.96 10.39
C VAL A 111 5.53 -12.62 11.52
N PRO A 112 4.28 -12.20 11.79
CA PRO A 112 3.43 -12.90 12.74
C PRO A 112 3.29 -14.38 12.35
N LYS A 113 3.53 -15.26 13.32
CA LYS A 113 3.50 -16.72 13.07
C LYS A 113 2.12 -17.17 12.64
N PRO A 114 1.99 -17.92 11.54
CA PRO A 114 0.71 -18.47 11.15
C PRO A 114 0.21 -19.47 12.17
N ILE A 115 -1.11 -19.50 12.39
CA ILE A 115 -1.79 -20.47 13.27
C ILE A 115 -2.65 -21.38 12.41
N ASP A 116 -2.51 -22.70 12.63
CA ASP A 116 -3.35 -23.70 11.96
C ASP A 116 -4.80 -23.59 12.45
N LYS A 117 -5.74 -23.43 11.53
CA LYS A 117 -7.17 -23.39 11.84
C LYS A 117 -7.72 -24.65 12.49
N LYS A 118 -7.07 -25.80 12.27
CA LYS A 118 -7.46 -27.07 12.90
C LYS A 118 -7.03 -27.18 14.35
N HIS A 119 -6.00 -26.45 14.73
CA HIS A 119 -5.42 -26.46 16.07
C HIS A 119 -5.11 -25.02 16.52
N PRO A 120 -6.14 -24.17 16.68
CA PRO A 120 -5.93 -22.76 17.02
C PRO A 120 -5.30 -22.62 18.41
N THR A 121 -4.39 -21.66 18.50
CA THR A 121 -3.80 -21.23 19.78
C THR A 121 -4.19 -19.79 20.05
N PHE A 122 -4.43 -19.43 21.30
CA PHE A 122 -4.95 -18.13 21.69
C PHE A 122 -3.98 -17.34 22.57
N PRO A 123 -4.03 -16.00 22.59
CA PRO A 123 -4.84 -15.18 21.69
C PRO A 123 -4.36 -15.22 20.25
N LEU A 124 -5.27 -15.09 19.29
CA LEU A 124 -4.93 -15.05 17.87
C LEU A 124 -5.54 -13.81 17.19
N PHE A 125 -4.97 -13.47 16.05
CA PHE A 125 -5.48 -12.43 15.16
C PHE A 125 -5.85 -13.03 13.80
N ALA A 126 -7.03 -12.71 13.30
CA ALA A 126 -7.47 -13.16 12.00
C ALA A 126 -7.78 -11.97 11.07
N LYS A 127 -7.31 -12.05 9.82
CA LYS A 127 -7.53 -11.03 8.80
C LYS A 127 -7.59 -11.65 7.40
N PRO A 128 -8.32 -11.02 6.45
CA PRO A 128 -8.32 -11.49 5.06
C PRO A 128 -6.93 -11.37 4.43
N TYR A 129 -6.53 -12.39 3.65
CA TYR A 129 -5.25 -12.36 2.95
C TYR A 129 -5.18 -11.28 1.87
N ASP A 130 -6.32 -10.90 1.28
CA ASP A 130 -6.48 -9.92 0.21
C ASP A 130 -7.18 -8.62 0.67
N GLY A 131 -7.45 -8.49 1.99
CA GLY A 131 -8.18 -7.36 2.56
C GLY A 131 -7.38 -6.05 2.64
N SER A 132 -8.10 -4.94 2.60
CA SER A 132 -7.61 -3.57 2.80
C SER A 132 -8.50 -2.80 3.77
N LEU A 133 -8.10 -1.57 4.14
CA LEU A 133 -8.88 -0.66 4.99
C LEU A 133 -9.31 -1.22 6.34
N SER A 134 -8.55 -2.17 6.89
CA SER A 134 -8.84 -2.81 8.20
C SER A 134 -10.24 -3.45 8.29
N THR A 135 -10.76 -3.97 7.19
CA THR A 135 -12.05 -4.66 7.17
C THR A 135 -11.91 -6.13 7.54
N ASN A 136 -12.95 -6.69 8.19
CA ASN A 136 -13.03 -8.10 8.60
C ASN A 136 -11.82 -8.56 9.42
N LEU A 137 -11.43 -7.76 10.43
CA LEU A 137 -10.36 -8.07 11.38
C LEU A 137 -10.96 -8.64 12.65
N HIS A 138 -10.37 -9.73 13.17
CA HIS A 138 -10.83 -10.38 14.38
C HIS A 138 -9.66 -10.55 15.37
N TYR A 139 -9.84 -10.08 16.60
CA TYR A 139 -8.99 -10.40 17.73
C TYR A 139 -9.74 -11.41 18.59
N ILE A 140 -9.22 -12.61 18.71
CA ILE A 140 -9.88 -13.76 19.35
C ILE A 140 -9.02 -14.19 20.55
N LYS A 141 -9.54 -13.98 21.74
CA LYS A 141 -8.82 -14.18 23.01
C LYS A 141 -8.79 -15.64 23.46
N ASN A 142 -9.86 -16.37 23.15
CA ASN A 142 -10.07 -17.73 23.61
C ASN A 142 -11.00 -18.49 22.66
N GLU A 143 -11.18 -19.77 22.89
CA GLU A 143 -11.99 -20.65 22.05
C GLU A 143 -13.47 -20.23 21.97
N GLU A 144 -14.04 -19.65 23.03
CA GLU A 144 -15.45 -19.23 23.08
C GLU A 144 -15.75 -18.08 22.09
N GLU A 145 -14.75 -17.25 21.79
CA GLU A 145 -14.86 -16.16 20.82
C GLU A 145 -14.67 -16.62 19.36
N LEU A 146 -14.18 -17.84 19.13
CA LEU A 146 -13.96 -18.38 17.79
C LEU A 146 -15.25 -19.01 17.24
N THR A 147 -16.00 -18.23 16.48
CA THR A 147 -17.23 -18.71 15.86
C THR A 147 -16.95 -19.60 14.65
N THR A 148 -17.90 -20.48 14.30
CA THR A 148 -17.82 -21.32 13.11
C THR A 148 -17.66 -20.50 11.84
N GLU A 149 -18.31 -19.34 11.74
CA GLU A 149 -18.21 -18.43 10.60
C GLU A 149 -16.77 -17.93 10.40
N ILE A 150 -16.08 -17.52 11.48
CA ILE A 150 -14.68 -17.08 11.42
C ILE A 150 -13.76 -18.24 11.07
N LEU A 151 -14.00 -19.41 11.68
CA LEU A 151 -13.17 -20.60 11.45
C LEU A 151 -13.24 -21.10 10.01
N GLU A 152 -14.42 -21.10 9.42
CA GLU A 152 -14.68 -21.63 8.08
C GLU A 152 -14.44 -20.61 6.95
N ASP A 153 -14.27 -19.31 7.26
CA ASP A 153 -13.98 -18.31 6.22
C ASP A 153 -12.64 -18.61 5.54
N PRO A 154 -12.65 -18.99 4.25
CA PRO A 154 -11.43 -19.37 3.52
C PRO A 154 -10.49 -18.18 3.28
N LYS A 155 -10.99 -16.95 3.42
CA LYS A 155 -10.19 -15.73 3.21
C LYS A 155 -9.40 -15.32 4.44
N LEU A 156 -9.80 -15.74 5.63
CA LEU A 156 -9.11 -15.34 6.86
C LEU A 156 -7.83 -16.15 7.05
N LEU A 157 -6.73 -15.42 7.28
CA LEU A 157 -5.48 -15.96 7.79
C LEU A 157 -5.50 -15.84 9.31
N PHE A 158 -5.17 -16.92 10.00
CA PHE A 158 -4.96 -16.92 11.44
C PHE A 158 -3.47 -16.78 11.74
N MET A 159 -3.14 -15.89 12.67
CA MET A 159 -1.77 -15.63 13.08
C MET A 159 -1.69 -15.26 14.55
N GLU A 160 -0.49 -15.31 15.10
CA GLU A 160 -0.25 -14.85 16.47
C GLU A 160 -0.69 -13.39 16.62
N TYR A 161 -1.26 -13.11 17.78
CA TYR A 161 -1.59 -11.72 18.14
C TYR A 161 -0.34 -10.98 18.60
N ILE A 162 -0.08 -9.84 17.99
CA ILE A 162 0.98 -8.93 18.43
C ILE A 162 0.37 -7.89 19.36
N ASP A 163 0.76 -7.94 20.63
CA ASP A 163 0.19 -7.08 21.65
C ASP A 163 0.67 -5.63 21.52
N LYS A 164 -0.25 -4.72 21.29
CA LYS A 164 0.03 -3.28 21.13
C LYS A 164 0.40 -2.57 22.42
N GLU A 165 0.17 -3.19 23.56
CA GLU A 165 0.68 -2.68 24.87
C GLU A 165 2.18 -2.96 25.03
N VAL A 166 2.70 -3.96 24.30
CA VAL A 166 4.11 -4.37 24.34
C VAL A 166 4.88 -3.82 23.14
N TYR A 167 4.26 -3.79 21.97
CA TYR A 167 4.89 -3.42 20.71
C TYR A 167 4.27 -2.13 20.14
N LYS A 168 5.12 -1.23 19.70
CA LYS A 168 4.69 -0.06 18.94
C LYS A 168 4.40 -0.46 17.50
N GLU A 169 3.32 0.08 16.93
CA GLU A 169 2.97 -0.12 15.53
C GLU A 169 3.46 1.05 14.67
N TYR A 170 4.11 0.76 13.55
CA TYR A 170 4.61 1.75 12.61
C TYR A 170 4.00 1.55 11.22
N THR A 171 3.77 2.67 10.56
CA THR A 171 3.67 2.72 9.10
C THR A 171 5.00 3.26 8.58
N VAL A 172 5.63 2.54 7.67
CA VAL A 172 6.91 2.93 7.10
C VAL A 172 6.74 3.19 5.61
N ASP A 173 6.91 4.44 5.22
CA ASP A 173 6.93 4.82 3.81
C ASP A 173 8.36 4.68 3.28
N MET A 174 8.51 3.98 2.16
CA MET A 174 9.79 3.76 1.50
C MET A 174 9.69 4.21 0.05
N TYR A 175 10.75 4.81 -0.47
CA TYR A 175 10.83 5.19 -1.88
C TYR A 175 11.99 4.49 -2.57
N TYR A 176 11.71 3.85 -3.70
CA TYR A 176 12.69 3.15 -4.53
C TYR A 176 12.91 3.88 -5.85
N GLY A 177 14.18 4.04 -6.20
CA GLY A 177 14.57 4.62 -7.48
C GLY A 177 14.37 3.65 -8.66
N LYS A 178 14.60 4.13 -9.88
CA LYS A 178 14.56 3.31 -11.10
C LYS A 178 15.63 2.18 -11.12
N ASP A 179 16.62 2.28 -10.24
CA ASP A 179 17.66 1.27 -10.01
C ASP A 179 17.23 0.19 -8.99
N ASN A 180 15.97 0.18 -8.61
CA ASN A 180 15.37 -0.71 -7.60
C ASN A 180 16.00 -0.60 -6.20
N LYS A 181 16.73 0.48 -5.93
CA LYS A 181 17.33 0.73 -4.62
C LYS A 181 16.53 1.73 -3.82
N VAL A 182 16.46 1.47 -2.52
CA VAL A 182 15.79 2.38 -1.59
C VAL A 182 16.56 3.70 -1.51
N LYS A 183 15.83 4.81 -1.59
CA LYS A 183 16.36 6.18 -1.50
C LYS A 183 15.92 6.87 -0.21
N CYS A 184 14.81 6.44 0.36
CA CYS A 184 14.23 7.03 1.56
C CYS A 184 13.43 6.00 2.32
N ILE A 185 13.55 6.00 3.66
CA ILE A 185 12.77 5.20 4.61
C ILE A 185 12.29 6.13 5.70
N VAL A 186 10.99 6.21 5.91
CA VAL A 186 10.36 7.12 6.88
C VAL A 186 9.42 6.35 7.79
N PRO A 187 9.89 5.84 8.93
CA PRO A 187 9.04 5.21 9.93
C PRO A 187 8.19 6.25 10.64
N ARG A 188 6.90 5.95 10.79
CA ARG A 188 5.94 6.77 11.53
C ARG A 188 5.20 5.90 12.53
N GLU A 189 5.42 6.13 13.83
CA GLU A 189 4.66 5.48 14.90
C GLU A 189 3.17 5.83 14.77
N ARG A 190 2.30 4.85 14.92
CA ARG A 190 0.84 4.97 14.78
C ARG A 190 0.21 5.27 16.15
N ILE A 191 0.28 6.53 16.59
CA ILE A 191 -0.24 6.96 17.92
C ILE A 191 -1.79 6.91 17.93
N LYS A 192 -2.42 7.37 16.84
CA LYS A 192 -3.88 7.31 16.69
C LYS A 192 -4.25 6.93 15.26
N ILE A 193 -5.12 5.94 15.15
CA ILE A 193 -5.58 5.39 13.88
C ILE A 193 -7.04 5.77 13.68
N ARG A 194 -7.41 6.09 12.45
CA ARG A 194 -8.79 6.29 12.01
C ARG A 194 -9.00 5.63 10.65
N ALA A 195 -9.98 4.73 10.55
CA ALA A 195 -10.28 3.97 9.32
C ALA A 195 -9.06 3.28 8.70
N GLY A 196 -8.19 2.68 9.54
CA GLY A 196 -6.97 2.00 9.08
C GLY A 196 -5.77 2.91 8.80
N GLU A 197 -5.97 4.23 8.77
CA GLU A 197 -4.93 5.22 8.45
C GLU A 197 -4.41 5.97 9.68
N ILE A 198 -3.17 6.46 9.62
CA ILE A 198 -2.59 7.28 10.69
C ILE A 198 -3.33 8.61 10.76
N ASN A 199 -3.99 8.85 11.90
CA ASN A 199 -4.57 10.16 12.21
C ASN A 199 -3.61 11.04 13.03
N LYS A 200 -2.84 10.41 13.95
CA LYS A 200 -1.71 11.06 14.65
C LYS A 200 -0.54 10.10 14.65
N GLY A 201 0.62 10.57 14.25
CA GLY A 201 1.85 9.81 14.22
C GLY A 201 3.05 10.62 14.63
N LEU A 202 4.11 9.93 15.02
CA LEU A 202 5.42 10.48 15.32
C LEU A 202 6.44 9.87 14.36
N THR A 203 7.19 10.70 13.64
CA THR A 203 8.27 10.21 12.80
C THR A 203 9.47 9.88 13.70
N GLU A 204 9.89 8.63 13.68
CA GLU A 204 11.10 8.14 14.36
C GLU A 204 12.05 7.56 13.31
N LYS A 205 13.33 7.87 13.43
CA LYS A 205 14.31 7.45 12.41
C LYS A 205 14.96 6.12 12.78
N GLU A 206 15.58 6.04 13.93
CA GLU A 206 16.36 4.86 14.36
C GLU A 206 15.64 4.11 15.51
N PRO A 207 15.83 2.79 15.65
CA PRO A 207 16.70 1.90 14.87
C PRO A 207 16.03 1.28 13.62
N LEU A 208 14.73 1.52 13.40
CA LEU A 208 13.93 0.84 12.39
C LEU A 208 14.39 1.15 10.95
N THR A 209 14.84 2.39 10.70
CA THR A 209 15.35 2.78 9.39
C THR A 209 16.54 1.92 8.97
N GLN A 210 17.53 1.75 9.86
CA GLN A 210 18.71 0.94 9.56
C GLN A 210 18.35 -0.54 9.42
N TYR A 211 17.48 -1.05 10.29
CA TYR A 211 17.02 -2.44 10.23
C TYR A 211 16.39 -2.79 8.88
N LEU A 212 15.54 -1.89 8.36
CA LEU A 212 14.88 -2.09 7.07
C LEU A 212 15.84 -1.85 5.90
N TYR A 213 16.74 -0.86 6.02
CA TYR A 213 17.75 -0.61 4.99
C TYR A 213 18.61 -1.85 4.76
N ASP A 214 19.13 -2.47 5.81
CA ASP A 214 19.99 -3.64 5.73
C ASP A 214 19.33 -4.86 5.06
N ARG A 215 17.98 -4.90 5.06
CA ARG A 215 17.20 -6.05 4.56
C ARG A 215 16.49 -5.80 3.26
N LEU A 216 16.15 -4.55 3.00
CA LEU A 216 15.33 -4.13 1.87
C LEU A 216 16.02 -3.04 1.02
N GLU A 217 17.37 -2.96 1.05
CA GLU A 217 18.11 -1.98 0.25
C GLU A 217 17.74 -2.07 -1.23
N THR A 218 17.62 -3.30 -1.74
CA THR A 218 17.26 -3.55 -3.14
C THR A 218 16.11 -4.54 -3.21
N ILE A 219 15.03 -4.14 -3.88
CA ILE A 219 13.89 -5.02 -4.18
C ILE A 219 13.70 -5.02 -5.70
N GLU A 220 13.90 -6.17 -6.32
CA GLU A 220 13.76 -6.32 -7.77
C GLU A 220 12.35 -5.92 -8.24
N GLY A 221 12.29 -5.10 -9.27
CA GLY A 221 11.04 -4.59 -9.84
C GLY A 221 10.34 -3.53 -8.99
N CYS A 222 10.88 -3.16 -7.81
CA CYS A 222 10.31 -2.11 -6.98
C CYS A 222 10.77 -0.74 -7.46
N VAL A 223 9.81 0.13 -7.80
CA VAL A 223 10.02 1.52 -8.21
C VAL A 223 8.90 2.39 -7.64
N GLY A 224 9.25 3.55 -7.12
CA GLY A 224 8.27 4.48 -6.53
C GLY A 224 8.07 4.24 -5.04
N CYS A 225 6.89 4.61 -4.55
CA CYS A 225 6.56 4.51 -3.14
C CYS A 225 5.98 3.14 -2.80
N ILE A 226 6.43 2.56 -1.72
CA ILE A 226 5.77 1.45 -1.03
C ILE A 226 5.53 1.82 0.43
N CYS A 227 4.54 1.21 1.04
CA CYS A 227 4.20 1.40 2.43
C CYS A 227 4.06 0.04 3.12
N ILE A 228 4.76 -0.14 4.22
CA ILE A 228 4.68 -1.35 5.05
C ILE A 228 4.22 -1.01 6.46
N GLN A 229 3.58 -1.98 7.13
CA GLN A 229 3.23 -1.88 8.54
C GLN A 229 4.05 -2.89 9.32
N VAL A 230 4.65 -2.43 10.41
CA VAL A 230 5.51 -3.24 11.28
C VAL A 230 5.23 -2.96 12.76
N PHE A 231 5.61 -3.89 13.63
CA PHE A 231 5.55 -3.78 15.08
C PHE A 231 6.93 -3.84 15.68
#